data_2077fe9057ca0a078d9fe110b763184b
#
_entry.id   2077fe9057ca0a078d9fe110b763184b
#
_cell.length_a   1.000
_cell.length_b   1.000
_cell.length_c   1.000
_cell.angle_alpha   90.00
_cell.angle_beta   90.00
_cell.angle_gamma   90.00
#
_symmetry.space_group_name_H-M   'P 1'
#
loop_
_entity.id
_entity.type
_entity.pdbx_description
1 polymer ?
#
loop_
_entity_poly.entity_id
_entity_poly.type
_entity_poly.pdbx_seq_one_letter_code
_entity_poly.pdbx_strand_id
1 'polypeptide(L)'
;YTNGSVVLGLLPLAMRMAGPREALLHAIIRKNYGCSHIIIGRDHAGPGKNINGEPFYGPYDAQKLVKLYEIEVGIKMIPFQSMVYVPQKDKYLEVNTLKKNTKYKAISGTEMRDILEKGESIPDWFTYNEIALELKKSVRPFSERGFTVFFTGLSGSGKSSIANGLMTKLLENGTRPVTLLDGDLVRKHLSSELGFSRKHRSLNVQRIGFVASEITKNRGIAICAPIAPYKYDRQINRKLISQYGGYVEVSVNTPL
;
A
#
# COMPACT_ATOMS: atom_id res chain seq x y z
N TYR A 1 7.18 -28.15 -8.82
CA TYR A 1 8.59 -28.64 -8.82
C TYR A 1 8.73 -29.68 -7.71
N THR A 2 8.48 -30.94 -8.06
CA THR A 2 8.35 -32.04 -7.07
C THR A 2 9.64 -32.85 -6.84
N ASN A 3 10.72 -32.60 -7.57
CA ASN A 3 11.87 -33.51 -7.62
C ASN A 3 13.15 -32.98 -6.95
N GLY A 4 13.08 -32.13 -5.94
CA GLY A 4 14.28 -31.60 -5.27
C GLY A 4 15.16 -30.67 -6.13
N SER A 5 14.69 -30.32 -7.34
CA SER A 5 15.39 -29.39 -8.25
C SER A 5 15.28 -27.92 -7.82
N VAL A 6 14.41 -27.61 -6.84
CA VAL A 6 14.18 -26.25 -6.31
C VAL A 6 14.27 -26.29 -4.81
N VAL A 7 15.03 -25.36 -4.25
CA VAL A 7 15.12 -25.12 -2.80
C VAL A 7 14.67 -23.69 -2.53
N LEU A 8 13.71 -23.53 -1.64
CA LEU A 8 13.28 -22.20 -1.14
C LEU A 8 14.07 -21.88 0.12
N GLY A 9 14.86 -20.80 0.05
CA GLY A 9 15.58 -20.26 1.20
C GLY A 9 15.08 -18.88 1.55
N LEU A 10 14.90 -18.58 2.84
CA LEU A 10 14.60 -17.23 3.33
C LEU A 10 15.90 -16.50 3.64
N LEU A 11 16.05 -15.31 3.08
CA LEU A 11 17.19 -14.45 3.33
C LEU A 11 16.73 -13.22 4.14
N PRO A 12 17.08 -13.11 5.44
CA PRO A 12 16.72 -11.97 6.27
C PRO A 12 17.59 -10.74 5.95
N LEU A 13 17.41 -10.19 4.77
CA LEU A 13 18.13 -9.03 4.27
C LEU A 13 17.17 -7.88 3.99
N ALA A 14 17.37 -6.75 4.68
CA ALA A 14 16.62 -5.54 4.39
C ALA A 14 17.17 -4.87 3.11
N MET A 15 16.30 -4.70 2.10
CA MET A 15 16.63 -3.97 0.87
C MET A 15 16.94 -2.50 1.18
N ARG A 16 18.06 -2.00 0.65
CA ARG A 16 18.49 -0.60 0.79
C ARG A 16 18.17 0.25 -0.43
N MET A 17 17.77 -0.38 -1.53
CA MET A 17 17.51 0.25 -2.83
C MET A 17 18.72 1.05 -3.33
N ALA A 18 19.93 0.48 -3.19
CA ALA A 18 21.20 1.12 -3.52
C ALA A 18 21.70 0.78 -4.94
N GLY A 19 20.85 0.20 -5.78
CA GLY A 19 21.11 -0.06 -7.19
C GLY A 19 22.30 -1.01 -7.43
N PRO A 20 23.25 -0.64 -8.30
CA PRO A 20 24.37 -1.51 -8.69
C PRO A 20 25.19 -2.05 -7.51
N ARG A 21 25.42 -1.23 -6.48
CA ARG A 21 26.20 -1.65 -5.28
C ARG A 21 25.45 -2.71 -4.48
N GLU A 22 24.16 -2.58 -4.36
CA GLU A 22 23.33 -3.60 -3.68
C GLU A 22 23.23 -4.88 -4.50
N ALA A 23 23.17 -4.79 -5.81
CA ALA A 23 23.23 -5.96 -6.69
C ALA A 23 24.54 -6.75 -6.49
N LEU A 24 25.67 -6.08 -6.34
CA LEU A 24 26.95 -6.70 -6.04
C LEU A 24 26.93 -7.36 -4.64
N LEU A 25 26.40 -6.68 -3.61
CA LEU A 25 26.19 -7.26 -2.29
C LEU A 25 25.31 -8.51 -2.35
N HIS A 26 24.24 -8.47 -3.13
CA HIS A 26 23.37 -9.63 -3.33
C HIS A 26 24.12 -10.80 -4.00
N ALA A 27 25.03 -10.52 -4.93
CA ALA A 27 25.86 -11.55 -5.54
C ALA A 27 26.79 -12.22 -4.51
N ILE A 28 27.46 -11.44 -3.68
CA ILE A 28 28.34 -11.92 -2.60
C ILE A 28 27.54 -12.79 -1.61
N ILE A 29 26.38 -12.33 -1.17
CA ILE A 29 25.55 -13.07 -0.22
C ILE A 29 25.12 -14.41 -0.83
N ARG A 30 24.64 -14.44 -2.08
CA ARG A 30 24.24 -15.68 -2.74
C ARG A 30 25.41 -16.63 -2.95
N LYS A 31 26.60 -16.09 -3.23
CA LYS A 31 27.83 -16.91 -3.24
C LYS A 31 28.06 -17.59 -1.89
N ASN A 32 27.89 -16.85 -0.78
CA ASN A 32 28.02 -17.40 0.57
C ASN A 32 26.97 -18.48 0.90
N TYR A 33 25.82 -18.43 0.26
CA TYR A 33 24.78 -19.48 0.31
C TYR A 33 25.06 -20.66 -0.64
N GLY A 34 26.22 -20.70 -1.30
CA GLY A 34 26.63 -21.80 -2.18
C GLY A 34 26.15 -21.68 -3.62
N CYS A 35 25.56 -20.55 -4.02
CA CYS A 35 25.14 -20.36 -5.40
C CYS A 35 26.35 -20.17 -6.33
N SER A 36 26.34 -20.85 -7.47
CA SER A 36 27.32 -20.65 -8.56
C SER A 36 26.90 -19.56 -9.55
N HIS A 37 25.62 -19.26 -9.63
CA HIS A 37 25.02 -18.31 -10.56
C HIS A 37 24.04 -17.40 -9.85
N ILE A 38 23.89 -16.15 -10.35
CA ILE A 38 22.87 -15.19 -9.90
C ILE A 38 22.19 -14.55 -11.09
N ILE A 39 20.85 -14.47 -11.04
CA ILE A 39 20.06 -13.74 -12.02
C ILE A 39 19.97 -12.28 -11.60
N ILE A 40 20.38 -11.36 -12.47
CA ILE A 40 20.23 -9.92 -12.29
C ILE A 40 19.26 -9.39 -13.35
N GLY A 41 18.11 -8.91 -12.89
CA GLY A 41 17.08 -8.32 -13.75
C GLY A 41 17.38 -6.87 -14.14
N ARG A 42 16.47 -6.30 -14.92
CA ARG A 42 16.43 -4.87 -15.21
C ARG A 42 16.20 -4.10 -13.91
N ASP A 43 16.92 -2.99 -13.72
CA ASP A 43 16.78 -2.06 -12.57
C ASP A 43 16.86 -2.78 -11.20
N HIS A 44 17.76 -3.77 -11.09
CA HIS A 44 17.92 -4.59 -9.90
C HIS A 44 18.30 -3.74 -8.69
N ALA A 45 17.47 -3.79 -7.63
CA ALA A 45 17.61 -2.98 -6.42
C ALA A 45 17.68 -1.47 -6.65
N GLY A 46 17.16 -0.98 -7.78
CA GLY A 46 17.15 0.44 -8.12
C GLY A 46 16.21 1.24 -7.21
N PRO A 47 16.59 2.48 -6.80
CA PRO A 47 15.77 3.34 -5.94
C PRO A 47 14.60 4.00 -6.70
N GLY A 48 14.45 3.71 -7.98
CA GLY A 48 13.44 4.33 -8.84
C GLY A 48 13.91 5.67 -9.42
N LYS A 49 13.05 6.70 -9.32
CA LYS A 49 13.29 8.02 -9.89
C LYS A 49 13.52 9.06 -8.79
N ASN A 50 14.33 10.08 -9.12
CA ASN A 50 14.53 11.25 -8.28
C ASN A 50 13.30 12.19 -8.29
N ILE A 51 13.37 13.30 -7.57
CA ILE A 51 12.29 14.30 -7.48
C ILE A 51 11.94 14.93 -8.83
N ASN A 52 12.88 14.93 -9.78
CA ASN A 52 12.69 15.45 -11.14
C ASN A 52 12.15 14.40 -12.12
N GLY A 53 11.90 13.17 -11.66
CA GLY A 53 11.40 12.07 -12.48
C GLY A 53 12.49 11.32 -13.27
N GLU A 54 13.76 11.58 -13.03
CA GLU A 54 14.90 10.94 -13.69
C GLU A 54 15.36 9.70 -12.91
N PRO A 55 15.75 8.60 -13.57
CA PRO A 55 16.29 7.43 -12.90
C PRO A 55 17.67 7.72 -12.30
N PHE A 56 17.95 7.19 -11.09
CA PHE A 56 19.28 7.31 -10.46
C PHE A 56 20.36 6.51 -11.20
N TYR A 57 19.98 5.40 -11.82
CA TYR A 57 20.87 4.50 -12.54
C TYR A 57 20.26 4.09 -13.87
N GLY A 58 21.09 3.72 -14.81
CA GLY A 58 20.63 3.08 -16.04
C GLY A 58 20.02 1.69 -15.76
N PRO A 59 19.08 1.23 -16.60
CA PRO A 59 18.29 0.01 -16.35
C PRO A 59 19.13 -1.27 -16.23
N TYR A 60 20.35 -1.28 -16.72
CA TYR A 60 21.27 -2.42 -16.71
C TYR A 60 22.61 -2.15 -16.02
N ASP A 61 22.73 -1.06 -15.27
CA ASP A 61 23.98 -0.71 -14.59
C ASP A 61 24.33 -1.70 -13.47
N ALA A 62 23.31 -2.29 -12.84
CA ALA A 62 23.50 -3.39 -11.90
C ALA A 62 24.14 -4.62 -12.57
N GLN A 63 23.69 -5.00 -13.76
CA GLN A 63 24.28 -6.09 -14.54
C GLN A 63 25.74 -5.79 -14.91
N LYS A 64 26.02 -4.59 -15.36
CA LYS A 64 27.40 -4.17 -15.73
C LYS A 64 28.35 -4.27 -14.54
N LEU A 65 27.93 -3.77 -13.36
CA LEU A 65 28.77 -3.83 -12.17
C LEU A 65 29.01 -5.27 -11.70
N VAL A 66 27.96 -6.09 -11.57
CA VAL A 66 28.12 -7.48 -11.13
C VAL A 66 28.96 -8.27 -12.13
N LYS A 67 28.83 -8.01 -13.44
CA LYS A 67 29.64 -8.66 -14.46
C LYS A 67 31.13 -8.30 -14.35
N LEU A 68 31.42 -7.04 -14.01
CA LEU A 68 32.80 -6.57 -13.81
C LEU A 68 33.52 -7.32 -12.68
N TYR A 69 32.79 -7.62 -11.59
CA TYR A 69 33.33 -8.30 -10.41
C TYR A 69 33.05 -9.81 -10.37
N GLU A 70 32.54 -10.39 -11.45
CA GLU A 70 32.12 -11.80 -11.53
C GLU A 70 33.23 -12.78 -11.14
N ILE A 71 34.47 -12.52 -11.58
CA ILE A 71 35.62 -13.37 -11.29
C ILE A 71 36.06 -13.19 -9.83
N GLU A 72 36.13 -11.98 -9.34
CA GLU A 72 36.55 -11.68 -7.97
C GLU A 72 35.59 -12.24 -6.93
N VAL A 73 34.28 -12.09 -7.14
CA VAL A 73 33.23 -12.64 -6.28
C VAL A 73 33.09 -14.16 -6.44
N GLY A 74 33.48 -14.72 -7.59
CA GLY A 74 33.38 -16.14 -7.87
C GLY A 74 31.93 -16.63 -8.07
N ILE A 75 31.07 -15.79 -8.63
CA ILE A 75 29.68 -16.13 -8.97
C ILE A 75 29.35 -15.61 -10.38
N LYS A 76 28.79 -16.46 -11.22
CA LYS A 76 28.44 -16.10 -12.59
C LYS A 76 27.12 -15.35 -12.67
N MET A 77 27.12 -14.19 -13.30
CA MET A 77 25.93 -13.37 -13.50
C MET A 77 25.18 -13.80 -14.77
N ILE A 78 23.88 -14.00 -14.64
CA ILE A 78 22.96 -14.25 -15.75
C ILE A 78 22.10 -13.00 -15.95
N PRO A 79 22.29 -12.28 -17.08
CA PRO A 79 21.50 -11.08 -17.35
C PRO A 79 20.08 -11.45 -17.76
N PHE A 80 19.11 -10.85 -17.10
CA PHE A 80 17.70 -10.95 -17.52
C PHE A 80 17.28 -9.63 -18.18
N GLN A 81 16.73 -9.76 -19.38
CA GLN A 81 16.21 -8.62 -20.15
C GLN A 81 14.74 -8.35 -19.75
N SER A 82 14.25 -7.17 -20.15
CA SER A 82 12.85 -6.84 -19.96
C SER A 82 11.97 -7.73 -20.84
N MET A 83 11.11 -8.54 -20.20
CA MET A 83 10.18 -9.44 -20.88
C MET A 83 8.79 -8.81 -20.95
N VAL A 84 8.11 -9.00 -22.07
CA VAL A 84 6.74 -8.56 -22.28
C VAL A 84 5.91 -9.65 -22.94
N TYR A 85 4.64 -9.70 -22.63
CA TYR A 85 3.71 -10.64 -23.22
C TYR A 85 3.23 -10.17 -24.60
N VAL A 86 3.37 -11.00 -25.61
CA VAL A 86 2.93 -10.75 -26.98
C VAL A 86 1.67 -11.57 -27.27
N PRO A 87 0.47 -10.98 -27.22
CA PRO A 87 -0.80 -11.73 -27.35
C PRO A 87 -0.92 -12.52 -28.65
N GLN A 88 -0.41 -11.98 -29.75
CA GLN A 88 -0.46 -12.66 -31.07
C GLN A 88 0.32 -13.96 -31.12
N LYS A 89 1.29 -14.14 -30.22
CA LYS A 89 2.16 -15.34 -30.16
C LYS A 89 1.89 -16.19 -28.93
N ASP A 90 1.07 -15.69 -28.01
CA ASP A 90 0.81 -16.29 -26.70
C ASP A 90 2.11 -16.64 -25.95
N LYS A 91 3.08 -15.70 -25.98
CA LYS A 91 4.43 -15.92 -25.40
C LYS A 91 5.00 -14.63 -24.81
N TYR A 92 5.86 -14.83 -23.82
CA TYR A 92 6.76 -13.78 -23.33
C TYR A 92 8.00 -13.71 -24.22
N LEU A 93 8.34 -12.51 -24.64
CA LEU A 93 9.51 -12.21 -25.47
C LEU A 93 10.29 -11.05 -24.88
N GLU A 94 11.59 -11.04 -25.10
CA GLU A 94 12.43 -9.91 -24.77
C GLU A 94 12.06 -8.68 -25.61
N VAL A 95 11.92 -7.53 -24.96
CA VAL A 95 11.55 -6.25 -25.62
C VAL A 95 12.49 -5.97 -26.80
N ASN A 96 13.79 -6.22 -26.62
CA ASN A 96 14.81 -5.95 -27.62
C ASN A 96 14.70 -6.81 -28.88
N THR A 97 14.00 -7.95 -28.83
CA THR A 97 13.79 -8.85 -29.98
C THR A 97 12.53 -8.55 -30.76
N LEU A 98 11.72 -7.60 -30.28
CA LEU A 98 10.46 -7.27 -30.93
C LEU A 98 10.67 -6.41 -32.18
N LYS A 99 9.92 -6.72 -33.24
CA LYS A 99 9.85 -5.86 -34.43
C LYS A 99 9.17 -4.54 -34.07
N LYS A 100 9.58 -3.44 -34.75
CA LYS A 100 8.88 -2.15 -34.70
C LYS A 100 7.38 -2.37 -34.94
N ASN A 101 6.51 -1.84 -34.08
CA ASN A 101 5.05 -1.99 -34.10
C ASN A 101 4.47 -3.31 -33.59
N THR A 102 5.25 -4.19 -32.95
CA THR A 102 4.67 -5.36 -32.25
C THR A 102 3.86 -4.89 -31.04
N LYS A 103 2.55 -5.20 -31.00
CA LYS A 103 1.72 -4.92 -29.84
C LYS A 103 2.05 -5.91 -28.73
N TYR A 104 2.34 -5.42 -27.55
CA TYR A 104 2.61 -6.23 -26.35
C TYR A 104 1.85 -5.70 -25.15
N LYS A 105 1.78 -6.51 -24.09
CA LYS A 105 1.23 -6.17 -22.79
C LYS A 105 2.31 -6.34 -21.73
N ALA A 106 2.29 -5.46 -20.74
CA ALA A 106 3.11 -5.55 -19.54
C ALA A 106 2.31 -5.00 -18.36
N ILE A 107 2.54 -5.52 -17.18
CA ILE A 107 1.99 -5.00 -15.92
C ILE A 107 3.18 -4.76 -15.00
N SER A 108 3.30 -3.55 -14.49
CA SER A 108 4.29 -3.20 -13.47
C SER A 108 3.83 -3.69 -12.09
N GLY A 109 4.76 -3.79 -11.13
CA GLY A 109 4.41 -4.12 -9.75
C GLY A 109 3.44 -3.12 -9.10
N THR A 110 3.47 -1.86 -9.52
CA THR A 110 2.51 -0.83 -9.06
C THR A 110 1.12 -1.08 -9.63
N GLU A 111 1.00 -1.27 -10.94
CA GLU A 111 -0.27 -1.60 -11.58
C GLU A 111 -0.88 -2.89 -11.05
N MET A 112 -0.07 -3.91 -10.77
CA MET A 112 -0.55 -5.15 -10.15
C MET A 112 -1.14 -4.89 -8.75
N ARG A 113 -0.49 -4.06 -7.93
CA ARG A 113 -1.04 -3.68 -6.63
C ARG A 113 -2.34 -2.92 -6.76
N ASP A 114 -2.43 -1.99 -7.71
CA ASP A 114 -3.65 -1.22 -7.97
C ASP A 114 -4.82 -2.12 -8.40
N ILE A 115 -4.58 -3.12 -9.26
CA ILE A 115 -5.56 -4.14 -9.66
C ILE A 115 -6.06 -4.90 -8.42
N LEU A 116 -5.15 -5.37 -7.57
CA LEU A 116 -5.50 -6.10 -6.35
C LEU A 116 -6.27 -5.22 -5.35
N GLU A 117 -5.86 -3.97 -5.16
CA GLU A 117 -6.53 -3.02 -4.27
C GLU A 117 -7.95 -2.66 -4.73
N LYS A 118 -8.18 -2.64 -6.04
CA LYS A 118 -9.53 -2.47 -6.62
C LYS A 118 -10.38 -3.74 -6.55
N GLY A 119 -9.80 -4.89 -6.21
CA GLY A 119 -10.47 -6.18 -6.20
C GLY A 119 -10.66 -6.78 -7.59
N GLU A 120 -10.00 -6.22 -8.61
CA GLU A 120 -10.03 -6.70 -9.98
C GLU A 120 -9.26 -8.02 -10.14
N SER A 121 -9.50 -8.74 -11.22
CA SER A 121 -8.78 -9.98 -11.52
C SER A 121 -7.45 -9.69 -12.21
N ILE A 122 -6.37 -10.31 -11.72
CA ILE A 122 -5.10 -10.32 -12.43
C ILE A 122 -5.28 -11.14 -13.72
N PRO A 123 -4.85 -10.64 -14.88
CA PRO A 123 -4.99 -11.37 -16.14
C PRO A 123 -4.21 -12.69 -16.15
N ASP A 124 -4.79 -13.75 -16.71
CA ASP A 124 -4.20 -15.10 -16.77
C ASP A 124 -2.86 -15.14 -17.52
N TRP A 125 -2.67 -14.24 -18.48
CA TRP A 125 -1.39 -14.12 -19.19
C TRP A 125 -0.27 -13.57 -18.31
N PHE A 126 -0.58 -12.92 -17.17
CA PHE A 126 0.43 -12.31 -16.29
C PHE A 126 0.95 -13.28 -15.24
N THR A 127 0.10 -14.09 -14.65
CA THR A 127 0.48 -15.07 -13.63
C THR A 127 -0.49 -16.25 -13.59
N TYR A 128 -0.08 -17.35 -12.98
CA TYR A 128 -0.93 -18.51 -12.77
C TYR A 128 -2.06 -18.21 -11.79
N ASN A 129 -3.22 -18.84 -11.99
CA ASN A 129 -4.43 -18.60 -11.18
C ASN A 129 -4.20 -18.87 -9.69
N GLU A 130 -3.42 -19.89 -9.33
CA GLU A 130 -3.10 -20.22 -7.94
C GLU A 130 -2.30 -19.08 -7.28
N ILE A 131 -1.36 -18.48 -8.01
CA ILE A 131 -0.58 -17.34 -7.54
C ILE A 131 -1.47 -16.09 -7.43
N ALA A 132 -2.34 -15.85 -8.42
CA ALA A 132 -3.29 -14.74 -8.39
C ALA A 132 -4.22 -14.81 -7.17
N LEU A 133 -4.72 -16.01 -6.84
CA LEU A 133 -5.56 -16.26 -5.65
C LEU A 133 -4.78 -15.98 -4.36
N GLU A 134 -3.52 -16.41 -4.27
CA GLU A 134 -2.70 -16.16 -3.09
C GLU A 134 -2.36 -14.67 -2.92
N LEU A 135 -2.06 -13.98 -4.01
CA LEU A 135 -1.86 -12.53 -3.99
C LEU A 135 -3.12 -11.77 -3.53
N LYS A 136 -4.31 -12.20 -3.97
CA LYS A 136 -5.58 -11.63 -3.50
C LYS A 136 -5.80 -11.79 -1.99
N LYS A 137 -5.32 -12.85 -1.37
CA LYS A 137 -5.38 -13.01 0.09
C LYS A 137 -4.47 -12.03 0.83
N SER A 138 -3.33 -11.69 0.24
CA SER A 138 -2.34 -10.78 0.85
C SER A 138 -2.68 -9.29 0.71
N VAL A 139 -3.43 -8.92 -0.33
CA VAL A 139 -3.85 -7.52 -0.59
C VAL A 139 -5.36 -7.40 -0.46
N ARG A 140 -5.80 -6.61 0.51
CA ARG A 140 -7.23 -6.38 0.73
C ARG A 140 -7.74 -5.27 -0.17
N PRO A 141 -8.80 -5.53 -0.96
CA PRO A 141 -9.41 -4.50 -1.78
C PRO A 141 -10.00 -3.37 -0.93
N PHE A 142 -10.13 -2.19 -1.50
CA PHE A 142 -10.71 -1.02 -0.83
C PHE A 142 -12.11 -1.30 -0.26
N SER A 143 -12.90 -2.10 -0.97
CA SER A 143 -14.24 -2.52 -0.52
C SER A 143 -14.26 -3.28 0.81
N GLU A 144 -13.14 -3.89 1.21
CA GLU A 144 -13.00 -4.66 2.46
C GLU A 144 -12.26 -3.90 3.56
N ARG A 145 -11.68 -2.74 3.27
CA ARG A 145 -10.99 -1.90 4.26
C ARG A 145 -12.02 -1.18 5.14
N GLY A 146 -11.68 -0.98 6.40
CA GLY A 146 -12.46 -0.11 7.27
C GLY A 146 -12.47 1.33 6.74
N PHE A 147 -13.39 2.14 7.22
CA PHE A 147 -13.41 3.56 6.91
C PHE A 147 -13.95 4.38 8.07
N THR A 148 -13.63 5.68 8.05
CA THR A 148 -14.12 6.65 9.02
C THR A 148 -14.94 7.72 8.30
N VAL A 149 -16.13 8.01 8.83
CA VAL A 149 -16.91 9.20 8.50
C VAL A 149 -16.74 10.21 9.64
N PHE A 150 -16.12 11.32 9.34
CA PHE A 150 -15.76 12.35 10.32
C PHE A 150 -16.61 13.59 10.11
N PHE A 151 -17.60 13.81 10.98
CA PHE A 151 -18.44 15.01 10.96
C PHE A 151 -17.73 16.18 11.62
N THR A 152 -17.92 17.37 11.09
CA THR A 152 -17.53 18.64 11.69
C THR A 152 -18.68 19.66 11.56
N GLY A 153 -18.74 20.62 12.42
CA GLY A 153 -19.78 21.65 12.45
C GLY A 153 -20.03 22.17 13.88
N LEU A 154 -20.76 23.25 14.01
CA LEU A 154 -21.04 23.89 15.28
C LEU A 154 -21.90 23.01 16.21
N SER A 155 -21.93 23.32 17.49
CA SER A 155 -22.90 22.72 18.43
C SER A 155 -24.33 23.02 17.96
N GLY A 156 -25.21 22.06 18.07
CA GLY A 156 -26.60 22.21 17.60
C GLY A 156 -26.82 22.05 16.08
N SER A 157 -25.77 21.91 15.25
CA SER A 157 -25.92 21.77 13.79
C SER A 157 -26.51 20.43 13.31
N GLY A 158 -26.89 19.52 14.20
CA GLY A 158 -27.51 18.23 13.81
C GLY A 158 -26.51 17.09 13.56
N LYS A 159 -25.22 17.23 13.85
CA LYS A 159 -24.19 16.18 13.64
C LYS A 159 -24.58 14.83 14.26
N SER A 160 -24.96 14.83 15.55
CA SER A 160 -25.32 13.60 16.26
C SER A 160 -26.57 12.93 15.66
N SER A 161 -27.56 13.71 15.21
CA SER A 161 -28.74 13.17 14.54
C SER A 161 -28.41 12.49 13.22
N ILE A 162 -27.58 13.15 12.39
CA ILE A 162 -27.12 12.60 11.10
C ILE A 162 -26.23 11.37 11.33
N ALA A 163 -25.33 11.44 12.32
CA ALA A 163 -24.43 10.34 12.67
C ALA A 163 -25.20 9.08 13.14
N ASN A 164 -26.24 9.25 13.96
CA ASN A 164 -27.11 8.16 14.39
C ASN A 164 -27.91 7.56 13.20
N GLY A 165 -28.48 8.41 12.34
CA GLY A 165 -29.16 7.95 11.13
C GLY A 165 -28.24 7.16 10.20
N LEU A 166 -27.01 7.64 10.02
CA LEU A 166 -25.99 6.93 9.23
C LEU A 166 -25.61 5.60 9.90
N MET A 167 -25.44 5.58 11.22
CA MET A 167 -25.14 4.35 11.97
C MET A 167 -26.23 3.29 11.74
N THR A 168 -27.51 3.68 11.87
CA THR A 168 -28.64 2.77 11.63
C THR A 168 -28.59 2.19 10.22
N LYS A 169 -28.38 3.02 9.20
CA LYS A 169 -28.27 2.56 7.81
C LYS A 169 -27.12 1.60 7.56
N LEU A 170 -25.97 1.85 8.18
CA LEU A 170 -24.80 0.98 8.04
C LEU A 170 -24.98 -0.34 8.80
N LEU A 171 -25.68 -0.35 9.94
CA LEU A 171 -26.02 -1.56 10.66
C LEU A 171 -27.07 -2.41 9.92
N GLU A 172 -28.05 -1.79 9.27
CA GLU A 172 -29.02 -2.48 8.41
C GLU A 172 -28.33 -3.24 7.27
N ASN A 173 -27.25 -2.71 6.72
CA ASN A 173 -26.46 -3.39 5.70
C ASN A 173 -25.63 -4.58 6.25
N GLY A 174 -25.38 -4.66 7.56
CA GLY A 174 -24.84 -5.81 8.28
C GLY A 174 -23.44 -6.28 7.89
N THR A 175 -22.69 -5.52 7.09
CA THR A 175 -21.42 -6.00 6.51
C THR A 175 -20.21 -5.86 7.44
N ARG A 176 -20.27 -4.94 8.42
CA ARG A 176 -19.13 -4.60 9.29
C ARG A 176 -19.55 -4.02 10.63
N PRO A 177 -18.70 -4.16 11.67
CA PRO A 177 -18.90 -3.45 12.94
C PRO A 177 -18.91 -1.93 12.71
N VAL A 178 -19.90 -1.25 13.28
CA VAL A 178 -20.03 0.22 13.26
C VAL A 178 -19.87 0.77 14.67
N THR A 179 -19.03 1.76 14.85
CA THR A 179 -18.80 2.42 16.13
C THR A 179 -19.06 3.91 16.00
N LEU A 180 -19.96 4.45 16.83
CA LEU A 180 -20.20 5.88 16.94
C LEU A 180 -19.29 6.47 18.01
N LEU A 181 -18.47 7.43 17.64
CA LEU A 181 -17.63 8.26 18.49
C LEU A 181 -18.25 9.66 18.60
N ASP A 182 -19.34 9.74 19.35
CA ASP A 182 -19.99 11.03 19.66
C ASP A 182 -19.11 11.87 20.59
N GLY A 183 -19.06 13.18 20.34
CA GLY A 183 -18.18 14.08 21.07
C GLY A 183 -18.40 14.10 22.58
N ASP A 184 -19.66 14.00 23.04
CA ASP A 184 -20.00 14.03 24.46
C ASP A 184 -19.67 12.69 25.13
N LEU A 185 -19.96 11.57 24.45
CA LEU A 185 -19.63 10.22 24.92
C LEU A 185 -18.10 10.04 25.06
N VAL A 186 -17.34 10.46 24.05
CA VAL A 186 -15.87 10.39 24.11
C VAL A 186 -15.32 11.29 25.22
N ARG A 187 -15.88 12.48 25.39
CA ARG A 187 -15.45 13.36 26.47
C ARG A 187 -15.70 12.75 27.85
N LYS A 188 -16.82 12.07 28.04
CA LYS A 188 -17.15 11.41 29.31
C LYS A 188 -16.17 10.27 29.64
N HIS A 189 -15.77 9.46 28.66
CA HIS A 189 -15.03 8.22 28.91
C HIS A 189 -13.54 8.31 28.60
N LEU A 190 -13.12 9.15 27.64
CA LEU A 190 -11.75 9.19 27.16
C LEU A 190 -11.04 10.54 27.45
N SER A 191 -11.81 11.58 27.76
CA SER A 191 -11.29 12.95 27.86
C SER A 191 -11.99 13.74 28.97
N SER A 192 -12.39 13.07 30.05
CA SER A 192 -13.12 13.68 31.18
C SER A 192 -12.31 14.76 31.91
N GLU A 193 -10.98 14.67 31.88
CA GLU A 193 -10.06 15.65 32.46
C GLU A 193 -9.89 16.91 31.60
N LEU A 194 -10.33 16.89 30.34
CA LEU A 194 -10.10 18.01 29.42
C LEU A 194 -11.19 19.09 29.55
N GLY A 195 -10.75 20.35 29.70
CA GLY A 195 -11.61 21.51 29.61
C GLY A 195 -11.90 21.95 28.15
N PHE A 196 -12.29 23.23 27.96
CA PHE A 196 -12.72 23.76 26.65
C PHE A 196 -11.68 24.69 25.99
N SER A 197 -10.46 24.78 26.53
CA SER A 197 -9.40 25.54 25.89
C SER A 197 -9.09 25.02 24.48
N ARG A 198 -8.50 25.84 23.63
CA ARG A 198 -8.07 25.44 22.28
C ARG A 198 -7.21 24.17 22.32
N LYS A 199 -6.24 24.12 23.23
CA LYS A 199 -5.35 22.95 23.43
C LYS A 199 -6.13 21.68 23.78
N HIS A 200 -7.07 21.78 24.72
CA HIS A 200 -7.88 20.65 25.16
C HIS A 200 -8.86 20.18 24.07
N ARG A 201 -9.43 21.10 23.29
CA ARG A 201 -10.27 20.75 22.14
C ARG A 201 -9.47 20.01 21.08
N SER A 202 -8.27 20.50 20.73
CA SER A 202 -7.35 19.81 19.81
C SER A 202 -7.02 18.41 20.30
N LEU A 203 -6.62 18.27 21.55
CA LEU A 203 -6.26 16.95 22.13
C LEU A 203 -7.44 15.96 22.09
N ASN A 204 -8.65 16.42 22.43
CA ASN A 204 -9.85 15.59 22.34
C ASN A 204 -10.10 15.10 20.91
N VAL A 205 -10.00 15.98 19.91
CA VAL A 205 -10.19 15.64 18.50
C VAL A 205 -9.13 14.65 18.02
N GLN A 206 -7.87 14.79 18.45
CA GLN A 206 -6.79 13.87 18.12
C GLN A 206 -6.99 12.48 18.76
N ARG A 207 -7.46 12.41 20.02
CA ARG A 207 -7.82 11.14 20.67
C ARG A 207 -8.95 10.42 19.93
N ILE A 208 -9.99 11.15 19.51
CA ILE A 208 -11.06 10.60 18.67
C ILE A 208 -10.48 10.04 17.38
N GLY A 209 -9.59 10.79 16.72
CA GLY A 209 -8.93 10.36 15.49
C GLY A 209 -8.09 9.09 15.67
N PHE A 210 -7.38 8.97 16.79
CA PHE A 210 -6.63 7.76 17.12
C PHE A 210 -7.54 6.54 17.29
N VAL A 211 -8.61 6.65 18.09
CA VAL A 211 -9.57 5.55 18.25
C VAL A 211 -10.21 5.17 16.92
N ALA A 212 -10.60 6.16 16.11
CA ALA A 212 -11.15 5.92 14.78
C ALA A 212 -10.14 5.22 13.85
N SER A 213 -8.85 5.55 13.96
CA SER A 213 -7.80 4.89 13.16
C SER A 213 -7.67 3.40 13.52
N GLU A 214 -7.74 3.04 14.79
CA GLU A 214 -7.69 1.65 15.23
C GLU A 214 -8.95 0.86 14.81
N ILE A 215 -10.13 1.47 14.86
CA ILE A 215 -11.37 0.87 14.34
C ILE A 215 -11.24 0.63 12.84
N THR A 216 -10.78 1.62 12.07
CA THR A 216 -10.57 1.54 10.62
C THR A 216 -9.55 0.46 10.25
N LYS A 217 -8.43 0.41 10.95
CA LYS A 217 -7.37 -0.61 10.79
C LYS A 217 -7.90 -2.03 10.99
N ASN A 218 -8.83 -2.20 11.93
CA ASN A 218 -9.50 -3.47 12.22
C ASN A 218 -10.77 -3.70 11.37
N ARG A 219 -10.90 -3.03 10.22
CA ARG A 219 -11.99 -3.15 9.23
C ARG A 219 -13.36 -2.64 9.70
N GLY A 220 -13.46 -2.05 10.88
CA GLY A 220 -14.67 -1.44 11.36
C GLY A 220 -14.99 -0.12 10.65
N ILE A 221 -16.18 0.36 10.86
CA ILE A 221 -16.64 1.68 10.44
C ILE A 221 -16.67 2.57 11.67
N ALA A 222 -15.90 3.66 11.66
CA ALA A 222 -15.97 4.67 12.70
C ALA A 222 -16.80 5.87 12.21
N ILE A 223 -17.78 6.28 12.99
CA ILE A 223 -18.54 7.51 12.78
C ILE A 223 -18.15 8.48 13.89
N CYS A 224 -17.44 9.54 13.54
CA CYS A 224 -16.98 10.55 14.50
C CYS A 224 -17.86 11.79 14.40
N ALA A 225 -18.44 12.26 15.51
CA ALA A 225 -19.31 13.43 15.53
C ALA A 225 -18.86 14.53 16.54
N PRO A 226 -17.57 14.88 16.63
CA PRO A 226 -17.12 16.00 17.44
C PRO A 226 -17.40 17.35 16.75
N ILE A 227 -17.26 18.46 17.49
CA ILE A 227 -17.30 19.79 16.89
C ILE A 227 -16.14 19.99 15.92
N ALA A 228 -14.92 19.60 16.29
CA ALA A 228 -13.69 19.63 15.49
C ALA A 228 -13.49 20.92 14.65
N PRO A 229 -13.42 22.11 15.27
CA PRO A 229 -13.47 23.37 14.53
C PRO A 229 -12.18 23.66 13.76
N TYR A 230 -11.04 23.13 14.18
CA TYR A 230 -9.75 23.47 13.62
C TYR A 230 -9.36 22.54 12.47
N LYS A 231 -9.11 23.13 11.30
CA LYS A 231 -8.69 22.42 10.08
C LYS A 231 -7.43 21.57 10.30
N TYR A 232 -6.49 22.09 11.09
CA TYR A 232 -5.22 21.38 11.38
C TYR A 232 -5.47 20.02 12.05
N ASP A 233 -6.33 19.94 13.06
CA ASP A 233 -6.63 18.69 13.77
C ASP A 233 -7.32 17.67 12.84
N ARG A 234 -8.25 18.15 11.98
CA ARG A 234 -8.91 17.30 11.00
C ARG A 234 -7.93 16.75 9.96
N GLN A 235 -6.95 17.54 9.53
CA GLN A 235 -5.90 17.10 8.63
C GLN A 235 -4.98 16.04 9.25
N ILE A 236 -4.62 16.18 10.54
CA ILE A 236 -3.86 15.17 11.28
C ILE A 236 -4.64 13.86 11.31
N ASN A 237 -5.91 13.89 11.67
CA ASN A 237 -6.76 12.71 11.73
C ASN A 237 -6.94 12.07 10.36
N ARG A 238 -7.15 12.87 9.31
CA ARG A 238 -7.18 12.37 7.92
C ARG A 238 -5.90 11.62 7.57
N LYS A 239 -4.73 12.23 7.83
CA LYS A 239 -3.44 11.61 7.53
C LYS A 239 -3.23 10.31 8.30
N LEU A 240 -3.62 10.27 9.56
CA LEU A 240 -3.50 9.09 10.41
C LEU A 240 -4.41 7.95 9.93
N ILE A 241 -5.69 8.24 9.72
CA ILE A 241 -6.71 7.22 9.38
C ILE A 241 -6.52 6.69 7.96
N SER A 242 -6.17 7.56 7.00
CA SER A 242 -5.98 7.18 5.59
C SER A 242 -4.83 6.19 5.35
N GLN A 243 -3.97 5.95 6.33
CA GLN A 243 -2.96 4.89 6.27
C GLN A 243 -3.57 3.49 6.35
N TYR A 244 -4.76 3.37 6.92
CA TYR A 244 -5.39 2.08 7.21
C TYR A 244 -6.67 1.84 6.40
N GLY A 245 -7.33 2.90 5.93
CA GLY A 245 -8.58 2.76 5.19
C GLY A 245 -9.16 4.08 4.70
N GLY A 246 -10.47 4.09 4.40
CA GLY A 246 -11.16 5.26 3.89
C GLY A 246 -11.35 6.36 4.95
N TYR A 247 -11.30 7.62 4.53
CA TYR A 247 -11.65 8.78 5.37
C TYR A 247 -12.52 9.77 4.60
N VAL A 248 -13.74 9.97 5.09
CA VAL A 248 -14.69 10.94 4.54
C VAL A 248 -14.96 12.02 5.58
N GLU A 249 -14.76 13.28 5.23
CA GLU A 249 -15.07 14.44 6.08
C GLU A 249 -16.38 15.07 5.62
N VAL A 250 -17.31 15.24 6.55
CA VAL A 250 -18.63 15.80 6.29
C VAL A 250 -18.81 17.05 7.16
N SER A 251 -18.98 18.21 6.50
CA SER A 251 -19.29 19.46 7.18
C SER A 251 -20.79 19.65 7.28
N VAL A 252 -21.31 19.80 8.51
CA VAL A 252 -22.74 20.03 8.76
C VAL A 252 -22.94 21.52 9.04
N ASN A 253 -23.50 22.23 8.05
CA ASN A 253 -23.72 23.67 8.05
C ASN A 253 -25.21 24.00 8.05
N THR A 254 -25.94 23.56 9.06
CA THR A 254 -27.34 23.92 9.22
C THR A 254 -27.44 25.37 9.69
N PRO A 255 -28.27 26.23 9.07
CA PRO A 255 -28.56 27.56 9.63
C PRO A 255 -29.15 27.42 11.05
N LEU A 256 -28.68 28.25 11.96
CA LEU A 256 -29.21 28.35 13.33
C LEU A 256 -30.55 29.05 13.30
#